data_8ebafc155d25d60b62e958137b8d2de7
#
_entry.id   8ebafc155d25d60b62e958137b8d2de7
#
_cell.length_a   1.000
_cell.length_b   1.000
_cell.length_c   1.000
_cell.angle_alpha   90.00
_cell.angle_beta   90.00
_cell.angle_gamma   90.00
#
_symmetry.space_group_name_H-M   'P 1'
#
loop_
_entity.id
_entity.type
_entity.pdbx_description
1 polymer ?
#
loop_
_entity_poly.entity_id
_entity_poly.type
_entity_poly.pdbx_seq_one_letter_code
_entity_poly.pdbx_strand_id
1 'polypeptide(L)'
;AGFDGVELHGAHGYLLCQFFSEETNRRKDEYGGSLQNRYRILDEIIDGVRHNCRQDFQLGVRLSPERFGIDTRETVEMATRCLNDDRLDFLDMSLWDVFKDPVDEAFAGSSLLELFAGLERAKVKLGVAGKISTPQLADQAMNHEIDWIMLGRAAILQHDFPNRYAADVGFKPVALPVTRDYLADEGLSVKFIDYMATWPGFVED
;
A
#
# COMPACT_ATOMS: atom_id res chain seq x y z
N ALA A 1 -15.97 14.41 12.13
CA ALA A 1 -15.13 15.18 11.21
C ALA A 1 -15.67 15.16 9.77
N GLY A 2 -16.70 14.36 9.46
CA GLY A 2 -17.34 14.33 8.15
C GLY A 2 -16.64 13.45 7.10
N PHE A 3 -15.71 12.59 7.49
CA PHE A 3 -15.09 11.60 6.59
C PHE A 3 -16.05 10.44 6.31
N ASP A 4 -15.90 9.85 5.14
CA ASP A 4 -16.70 8.71 4.69
C ASP A 4 -16.03 7.36 4.91
N GLY A 5 -14.74 7.36 5.29
CA GLY A 5 -13.99 6.16 5.56
C GLY A 5 -12.62 6.45 6.18
N VAL A 6 -11.92 5.38 6.54
CA VAL A 6 -10.55 5.41 7.06
C VAL A 6 -9.77 4.18 6.61
N GLU A 7 -8.47 4.35 6.41
CA GLU A 7 -7.53 3.27 6.20
C GLU A 7 -6.62 3.13 7.43
N LEU A 8 -6.57 1.95 8.03
CA LEU A 8 -5.69 1.62 9.14
C LEU A 8 -4.28 1.33 8.61
N HIS A 9 -3.32 2.14 9.00
CA HIS A 9 -1.97 2.07 8.44
C HIS A 9 -1.09 1.02 9.14
N GLY A 10 -1.14 -0.21 8.65
CA GLY A 10 -0.33 -1.34 9.10
C GLY A 10 0.95 -1.58 8.28
N ALA A 11 1.46 -0.54 7.59
CA ALA A 11 2.58 -0.66 6.66
C ALA A 11 3.78 0.24 7.04
N HIS A 12 4.88 0.14 6.28
CA HIS A 12 6.02 1.05 6.22
C HIS A 12 6.80 1.22 7.53
N GLY A 13 6.75 0.26 8.46
CA GLY A 13 7.46 0.31 9.73
C GLY A 13 6.85 1.25 10.77
N TYR A 14 5.63 1.79 10.54
CA TYR A 14 4.91 2.60 11.51
C TYR A 14 4.25 1.74 12.60
N LEU A 15 3.48 2.34 13.50
CA LEU A 15 3.05 1.74 14.75
C LEU A 15 2.47 0.33 14.60
N LEU A 16 1.44 0.13 13.78
CA LEU A 16 0.83 -1.20 13.62
C LEU A 16 1.80 -2.19 12.98
N CYS A 17 2.58 -1.75 11.97
CA CYS A 17 3.63 -2.57 11.37
C CYS A 17 4.66 -3.04 12.41
N GLN A 18 5.01 -2.18 13.38
CA GLN A 18 5.92 -2.56 14.47
C GLN A 18 5.30 -3.60 15.42
N PHE A 19 3.98 -3.59 15.61
CA PHE A 19 3.29 -4.66 16.35
C PHE A 19 3.34 -5.99 15.62
N PHE A 20 3.22 -6.01 14.29
CA PHE A 20 3.25 -7.23 13.50
C PHE A 20 4.64 -7.88 13.45
N SER A 21 5.70 -7.08 13.51
CA SER A 21 7.08 -7.52 13.38
C SER A 21 7.60 -8.24 14.63
N GLU A 22 8.15 -9.45 14.47
CA GLU A 22 8.87 -10.15 15.55
C GLU A 22 10.17 -9.44 15.97
N GLU A 23 10.76 -8.65 15.07
CA GLU A 23 12.00 -7.94 15.37
C GLU A 23 11.78 -6.76 16.33
N THR A 24 10.69 -6.03 16.15
CA THR A 24 10.40 -4.82 16.92
C THR A 24 9.43 -5.09 18.09
N ASN A 25 8.48 -6.00 17.93
CA ASN A 25 7.55 -6.37 18.99
C ASN A 25 8.15 -7.41 19.94
N ARG A 26 8.78 -6.92 21.00
CA ARG A 26 9.39 -7.74 22.09
C ARG A 26 8.46 -7.95 23.28
N ARG A 27 7.17 -7.68 23.13
CA ARG A 27 6.16 -7.82 24.19
C ARG A 27 5.99 -9.28 24.61
N LYS A 28 5.61 -9.47 25.88
CA LYS A 28 5.36 -10.81 26.48
C LYS A 28 3.93 -10.97 26.99
N ASP A 29 3.09 -9.98 26.67
CA ASP A 29 1.66 -9.99 26.97
C ASP A 29 0.85 -10.47 25.74
N GLU A 30 -0.46 -10.31 25.78
CA GLU A 30 -1.40 -10.71 24.73
C GLU A 30 -1.24 -10.01 23.37
N TYR A 31 -0.33 -9.03 23.27
CA TYR A 31 0.01 -8.32 22.02
C TYR A 31 1.38 -8.71 21.47
N GLY A 32 2.05 -9.70 22.02
CA GLY A 32 3.38 -10.15 21.59
C GLY A 32 3.50 -11.65 21.44
N GLY A 33 4.62 -12.10 20.86
CA GLY A 33 4.90 -13.50 20.58
C GLY A 33 4.25 -14.00 19.30
N SER A 34 3.22 -14.84 19.35
CA SER A 34 2.58 -15.43 18.16
C SER A 34 1.99 -14.37 17.23
N LEU A 35 1.87 -14.69 15.93
CA LEU A 35 1.22 -13.82 14.94
C LEU A 35 -0.20 -13.43 15.39
N GLN A 36 -0.95 -14.37 15.96
CA GLN A 36 -2.29 -14.10 16.49
C GLN A 36 -2.28 -12.98 17.54
N ASN A 37 -1.31 -12.98 18.44
CA ASN A 37 -1.17 -11.95 19.47
C ASN A 37 -0.72 -10.61 18.86
N ARG A 38 0.23 -10.64 17.93
CA ARG A 38 0.74 -9.44 17.25
C ARG A 38 -0.33 -8.78 16.34
N TYR A 39 -1.24 -9.57 15.78
CA TYR A 39 -2.37 -9.10 14.97
C TYR A 39 -3.53 -8.56 15.83
N ARG A 40 -3.66 -8.96 17.10
CA ARG A 40 -4.76 -8.61 18.02
C ARG A 40 -5.08 -7.12 18.04
N ILE A 41 -4.06 -6.27 18.10
CA ILE A 41 -4.27 -4.81 18.12
C ILE A 41 -5.03 -4.30 16.91
N LEU A 42 -4.74 -4.84 15.71
CA LEU A 42 -5.45 -4.48 14.48
C LEU A 42 -6.92 -4.93 14.58
N ASP A 43 -7.16 -6.13 15.03
CA ASP A 43 -8.49 -6.71 15.19
C ASP A 43 -9.36 -5.88 16.15
N GLU A 44 -8.82 -5.48 17.30
CA GLU A 44 -9.50 -4.61 18.26
C GLU A 44 -9.77 -3.19 17.70
N ILE A 45 -8.88 -2.65 16.87
CA ILE A 45 -9.09 -1.35 16.23
C ILE A 45 -10.21 -1.47 15.18
N ILE A 46 -10.24 -2.55 14.38
CA ILE A 46 -11.31 -2.82 13.41
C ILE A 46 -12.67 -2.87 14.14
N ASP A 47 -12.78 -3.62 15.23
CA ASP A 47 -13.98 -3.68 16.06
C ASP A 47 -14.36 -2.31 16.62
N GLY A 48 -13.37 -1.57 17.14
CA GLY A 48 -13.58 -0.23 17.67
C GLY A 48 -14.12 0.75 16.63
N VAL A 49 -13.61 0.72 15.40
CA VAL A 49 -14.10 1.58 14.30
C VAL A 49 -15.53 1.17 13.92
N ARG A 50 -15.80 -0.11 13.73
CA ARG A 50 -17.15 -0.60 13.38
C ARG A 50 -18.19 -0.28 14.43
N HIS A 51 -17.82 -0.37 15.71
CA HIS A 51 -18.73 -0.03 16.80
C HIS A 51 -19.07 1.47 16.89
N ASN A 52 -18.12 2.34 16.55
CA ASN A 52 -18.25 3.80 16.74
C ASN A 52 -18.58 4.59 15.47
N CYS A 53 -18.57 3.96 14.30
CA CYS A 53 -18.87 4.59 13.03
C CYS A 53 -20.22 4.11 12.45
N ARG A 54 -20.78 4.91 11.53
CA ARG A 54 -22.01 4.52 10.82
C ARG A 54 -21.77 3.26 9.97
N GLN A 55 -22.84 2.54 9.65
CA GLN A 55 -22.77 1.25 8.96
C GLN A 55 -22.16 1.33 7.54
N ASP A 56 -22.35 2.45 6.86
CA ASP A 56 -21.81 2.73 5.52
C ASP A 56 -20.42 3.39 5.51
N PHE A 57 -19.78 3.50 6.70
CA PHE A 57 -18.43 4.04 6.82
C PHE A 57 -17.41 3.04 6.26
N GLN A 58 -16.62 3.46 5.27
CA GLN A 58 -15.63 2.61 4.65
C GLN A 58 -14.41 2.38 5.57
N LEU A 59 -14.04 1.12 5.74
CA LEU A 59 -12.91 0.73 6.56
C LEU A 59 -11.96 -0.16 5.77
N GLY A 60 -10.74 0.30 5.60
CA GLY A 60 -9.66 -0.46 4.97
C GLY A 60 -8.46 -0.64 5.87
N VAL A 61 -7.58 -1.53 5.43
CA VAL A 61 -6.27 -1.79 6.06
C VAL A 61 -5.21 -1.67 5.00
N ARG A 62 -4.04 -1.12 5.36
CA ARG A 62 -2.84 -1.13 4.51
C ARG A 62 -1.75 -1.99 5.15
N LEU A 63 -1.16 -2.90 4.36
CA LEU A 63 -0.06 -3.76 4.78
C LEU A 63 1.16 -3.61 3.87
N SER A 64 2.35 -3.87 4.42
CA SER A 64 3.58 -4.12 3.65
C SER A 64 3.81 -5.63 3.56
N PRO A 65 4.23 -6.18 2.41
CA PRO A 65 4.39 -7.63 2.23
C PRO A 65 5.62 -8.19 2.96
N GLU A 66 6.63 -7.35 3.11
CA GLU A 66 7.97 -7.70 3.60
C GLU A 66 8.71 -6.43 4.00
N ARG A 67 9.96 -6.53 4.48
CA ARG A 67 10.75 -5.43 5.06
C ARG A 67 10.24 -5.04 6.46
N PHE A 68 10.92 -4.12 7.10
CA PHE A 68 10.55 -3.60 8.42
C PHE A 68 10.40 -4.69 9.51
N GLY A 69 11.14 -5.81 9.36
CA GLY A 69 11.01 -6.96 10.24
C GLY A 69 9.71 -7.76 10.07
N ILE A 70 9.06 -7.62 8.90
CA ILE A 70 7.85 -8.38 8.54
C ILE A 70 8.27 -9.58 7.68
N ASP A 71 7.72 -10.74 8.01
CA ASP A 71 7.85 -11.98 7.25
C ASP A 71 6.75 -12.08 6.18
N THR A 72 7.12 -12.51 4.96
CA THR A 72 6.18 -12.60 3.83
C THR A 72 5.08 -13.63 4.09
N ARG A 73 5.38 -14.77 4.71
CA ARG A 73 4.36 -15.81 5.00
C ARG A 73 3.34 -15.32 6.00
N GLU A 74 3.81 -14.63 7.04
CA GLU A 74 2.92 -14.02 8.03
C GLU A 74 2.05 -12.92 7.40
N THR A 75 2.62 -12.14 6.46
CA THR A 75 1.83 -11.14 5.75
C THR A 75 0.78 -11.77 4.83
N VAL A 76 1.09 -12.88 4.17
CA VAL A 76 0.09 -13.66 3.41
C VAL A 76 -1.04 -14.13 4.32
N GLU A 77 -0.74 -14.61 5.53
CA GLU A 77 -1.76 -14.98 6.52
C GLU A 77 -2.60 -13.76 6.96
N MET A 78 -1.97 -12.64 7.28
CA MET A 78 -2.67 -11.40 7.66
C MET A 78 -3.53 -10.87 6.52
N ALA A 79 -3.01 -10.84 5.28
CA ALA A 79 -3.76 -10.40 4.11
C ALA A 79 -4.96 -11.31 3.83
N THR A 80 -4.80 -12.63 3.95
CA THR A 80 -5.89 -13.60 3.82
C THR A 80 -6.98 -13.36 4.87
N ARG A 81 -6.61 -13.09 6.12
CA ARG A 81 -7.57 -12.71 7.17
C ARG A 81 -8.33 -11.45 6.81
N CYS A 82 -7.62 -10.39 6.40
CA CYS A 82 -8.24 -9.12 6.00
C CYS A 82 -9.20 -9.31 4.81
N LEU A 83 -8.78 -10.05 3.77
CA LEU A 83 -9.58 -10.28 2.56
C LEU A 83 -10.86 -11.09 2.80
N ASN A 84 -10.94 -11.82 3.93
CA ASN A 84 -12.09 -12.62 4.32
C ASN A 84 -12.82 -12.08 5.56
N ASP A 85 -12.48 -10.87 6.02
CA ASP A 85 -13.11 -10.19 7.15
C ASP A 85 -14.28 -9.33 6.66
N ASP A 86 -15.50 -9.68 7.02
CA ASP A 86 -16.70 -8.95 6.61
C ASP A 86 -16.85 -7.55 7.24
N ARG A 87 -16.01 -7.23 8.23
CA ARG A 87 -15.89 -5.91 8.83
C ARG A 87 -15.08 -4.94 7.96
N LEU A 88 -14.32 -5.43 6.95
CA LEU A 88 -13.49 -4.62 6.07
C LEU A 88 -14.14 -4.43 4.70
N ASP A 89 -13.92 -3.27 4.10
CA ASP A 89 -14.33 -2.96 2.73
C ASP A 89 -13.18 -3.17 1.75
N PHE A 90 -11.94 -2.89 2.17
CA PHE A 90 -10.78 -3.03 1.31
C PHE A 90 -9.47 -3.32 2.05
N LEU A 91 -8.53 -3.91 1.31
CA LEU A 91 -7.14 -4.10 1.69
C LEU A 91 -6.23 -3.43 0.66
N ASP A 92 -5.33 -2.58 1.12
CA ASP A 92 -4.27 -1.97 0.31
C ASP A 92 -2.92 -2.63 0.58
N MET A 93 -2.31 -3.22 -0.46
CA MET A 93 -0.98 -3.80 -0.35
C MET A 93 0.09 -2.86 -0.88
N SER A 94 0.97 -2.37 0.02
CA SER A 94 2.13 -1.55 -0.35
C SER A 94 3.32 -2.43 -0.70
N LEU A 95 3.35 -2.92 -1.95
CA LEU A 95 4.28 -3.93 -2.43
C LEU A 95 5.69 -3.40 -2.74
N TRP A 96 5.92 -2.08 -2.66
CA TRP A 96 7.16 -1.40 -3.01
C TRP A 96 7.53 -1.49 -4.50
N ASP A 97 7.49 -2.69 -5.07
CA ASP A 97 7.62 -3.00 -6.49
C ASP A 97 6.71 -4.19 -6.77
N VAL A 98 5.62 -3.94 -7.50
CA VAL A 98 4.57 -4.96 -7.70
C VAL A 98 5.05 -6.15 -8.52
N PHE A 99 6.03 -5.94 -9.41
CA PHE A 99 6.51 -6.95 -10.35
C PHE A 99 7.78 -7.69 -9.88
N LYS A 100 8.31 -7.38 -8.69
CA LYS A 100 9.46 -8.10 -8.16
C LYS A 100 9.04 -9.42 -7.50
N ASP A 101 9.95 -10.37 -7.46
CA ASP A 101 9.79 -11.59 -6.67
C ASP A 101 9.79 -11.28 -5.17
N PRO A 102 9.03 -12.02 -4.35
CA PRO A 102 9.13 -11.99 -2.90
C PRO A 102 10.56 -12.30 -2.42
N VAL A 103 10.91 -11.79 -1.24
CA VAL A 103 12.21 -12.13 -0.63
C VAL A 103 12.22 -13.58 -0.13
N ASP A 104 11.09 -14.11 0.32
CA ASP A 104 10.98 -15.50 0.76
C ASP A 104 10.96 -16.44 -0.45
N GLU A 105 12.00 -17.28 -0.56
CA GLU A 105 12.16 -18.27 -1.63
C GLU A 105 11.00 -19.27 -1.73
N ALA A 106 10.18 -19.43 -0.69
CA ALA A 106 8.99 -20.28 -0.75
C ALA A 106 7.95 -19.77 -1.77
N PHE A 107 8.03 -18.50 -2.15
CA PHE A 107 7.17 -17.87 -3.15
C PHE A 107 7.91 -17.53 -4.45
N ALA A 108 9.11 -18.09 -4.66
CA ALA A 108 9.89 -17.84 -5.86
C ALA A 108 9.13 -18.24 -7.14
N GLY A 109 9.27 -17.43 -8.18
CA GLY A 109 8.61 -17.65 -9.48
C GLY A 109 7.24 -16.99 -9.62
N SER A 110 6.80 -16.25 -8.62
CA SER A 110 5.63 -15.37 -8.69
C SER A 110 6.03 -13.98 -8.21
N SER A 111 5.57 -12.94 -8.89
CA SER A 111 5.74 -11.58 -8.40
C SER A 111 4.93 -11.33 -7.12
N LEU A 112 5.26 -10.26 -6.38
CA LEU A 112 4.44 -9.85 -5.23
C LEU A 112 2.99 -9.56 -5.65
N LEU A 113 2.79 -9.00 -6.84
CA LEU A 113 1.44 -8.77 -7.38
C LEU A 113 0.68 -10.09 -7.56
N GLU A 114 1.28 -11.08 -8.24
CA GLU A 114 0.66 -12.39 -8.46
C GLU A 114 0.37 -13.10 -7.15
N LEU A 115 1.29 -13.05 -6.20
CA LEU A 115 1.12 -13.65 -4.88
C LEU A 115 -0.12 -13.10 -4.16
N PHE A 116 -0.27 -11.77 -4.05
CA PHE A 116 -1.36 -11.19 -3.30
C PHE A 116 -2.67 -11.12 -4.09
N ALA A 117 -2.62 -10.92 -5.41
CA ALA A 117 -3.80 -10.99 -6.27
C ALA A 117 -4.41 -12.40 -6.33
N GLY A 118 -3.58 -13.44 -6.19
CA GLY A 118 -4.02 -14.84 -6.18
C GLY A 118 -4.63 -15.32 -4.87
N LEU A 119 -4.68 -14.50 -3.82
CA LEU A 119 -5.30 -14.89 -2.54
C LEU A 119 -6.82 -14.97 -2.68
N GLU A 120 -7.39 -16.04 -2.16
CA GLU A 120 -8.85 -16.17 -2.09
C GLU A 120 -9.44 -15.04 -1.22
N ARG A 121 -10.49 -14.42 -1.73
CA ARG A 121 -11.17 -13.31 -1.05
C ARG A 121 -12.68 -13.40 -1.17
N ALA A 122 -13.37 -12.91 -0.15
CA ALA A 122 -14.83 -12.76 -0.18
C ALA A 122 -15.22 -11.49 -0.97
N LYS A 123 -15.81 -10.51 -0.30
CA LYS A 123 -16.25 -9.23 -0.89
C LYS A 123 -15.25 -8.07 -0.75
N VAL A 124 -14.18 -8.28 0.04
CA VAL A 124 -13.19 -7.24 0.33
C VAL A 124 -12.39 -6.91 -0.93
N LYS A 125 -12.31 -5.63 -1.24
CA LYS A 125 -11.60 -5.12 -2.41
C LYS A 125 -10.10 -5.12 -2.16
N LEU A 126 -9.30 -5.34 -3.22
CA LEU A 126 -7.84 -5.36 -3.14
C LEU A 126 -7.23 -4.26 -3.99
N GLY A 127 -6.47 -3.37 -3.35
CA GLY A 127 -5.63 -2.38 -4.00
C GLY A 127 -4.14 -2.69 -3.86
N VAL A 128 -3.33 -2.25 -4.82
CA VAL A 128 -1.88 -2.43 -4.78
C VAL A 128 -1.13 -1.15 -5.12
N ALA A 129 0.02 -0.95 -4.48
CA ALA A 129 0.98 0.11 -4.77
C ALA A 129 2.39 -0.45 -4.94
N GLY A 130 3.17 0.08 -5.89
CA GLY A 130 4.59 -0.23 -5.98
C GLY A 130 5.15 -0.03 -7.38
N LYS A 131 5.91 1.05 -7.59
CA LYS A 131 6.62 1.43 -8.83
C LYS A 131 5.75 1.44 -10.11
N ILE A 132 4.45 1.57 -9.99
CA ILE A 132 3.56 1.76 -11.14
C ILE A 132 3.72 3.22 -11.57
N SER A 133 4.48 3.46 -12.62
CA SER A 133 4.89 4.82 -13.03
C SER A 133 4.52 5.17 -14.47
N THR A 134 3.99 4.21 -15.23
CA THR A 134 3.58 4.41 -16.63
C THR A 134 2.21 3.80 -16.89
N PRO A 135 1.49 4.26 -17.95
CA PRO A 135 0.25 3.63 -18.39
C PRO A 135 0.37 2.12 -18.60
N GLN A 136 1.46 1.68 -19.26
CA GLN A 136 1.68 0.26 -19.55
C GLN A 136 1.84 -0.59 -18.29
N LEU A 137 2.54 -0.06 -17.24
CA LEU A 137 2.65 -0.74 -15.95
C LEU A 137 1.30 -0.74 -15.20
N ALA A 138 0.48 0.31 -15.38
CA ALA A 138 -0.86 0.36 -14.83
C ALA A 138 -1.75 -0.72 -15.46
N ASP A 139 -1.77 -0.81 -16.80
CA ASP A 139 -2.49 -1.85 -17.53
C ASP A 139 -2.02 -3.25 -17.14
N GLN A 140 -0.69 -3.46 -17.09
CA GLN A 140 -0.12 -4.73 -16.68
C GLN A 140 -0.57 -5.14 -15.28
N ALA A 141 -0.58 -4.21 -14.33
CA ALA A 141 -1.05 -4.48 -12.97
C ALA A 141 -2.55 -4.80 -12.93
N MET A 142 -3.37 -4.03 -13.66
CA MET A 142 -4.83 -4.21 -13.73
C MET A 142 -5.28 -5.46 -14.48
N ASN A 143 -4.38 -6.18 -15.17
CA ASN A 143 -4.68 -7.48 -15.76
C ASN A 143 -4.73 -8.61 -14.70
N HIS A 144 -4.37 -8.33 -13.46
CA HIS A 144 -4.49 -9.27 -12.34
C HIS A 144 -5.78 -9.05 -11.55
N GLU A 145 -6.12 -9.98 -10.68
CA GLU A 145 -7.31 -9.95 -9.83
C GLU A 145 -7.20 -8.90 -8.71
N ILE A 146 -7.14 -7.62 -9.10
CA ILE A 146 -7.13 -6.46 -8.20
C ILE A 146 -8.23 -5.46 -8.60
N ASP A 147 -8.65 -4.62 -7.66
CA ASP A 147 -9.73 -3.65 -7.90
C ASP A 147 -9.21 -2.26 -8.28
N TRP A 148 -8.04 -1.87 -7.81
CA TRP A 148 -7.37 -0.60 -8.18
C TRP A 148 -5.87 -0.64 -7.95
N ILE A 149 -5.21 0.37 -8.51
CA ILE A 149 -3.80 0.68 -8.24
C ILE A 149 -3.68 2.01 -7.48
N MET A 150 -2.65 2.13 -6.64
CA MET A 150 -2.30 3.35 -5.95
C MET A 150 -1.02 3.94 -6.54
N LEU A 151 -1.07 5.21 -6.89
CA LEU A 151 0.05 5.94 -7.46
C LEU A 151 0.71 6.81 -6.38
N GLY A 152 1.99 6.58 -6.12
CA GLY A 152 2.82 7.44 -5.25
C GLY A 152 3.58 8.45 -6.08
N ARG A 153 4.85 8.13 -6.40
CA ARG A 153 5.76 9.03 -7.14
C ARG A 153 5.21 9.49 -8.49
N ALA A 154 4.48 8.64 -9.20
CA ALA A 154 3.87 9.02 -10.46
C ALA A 154 2.88 10.19 -10.29
N ALA A 155 2.10 10.20 -9.21
CA ALA A 155 1.17 11.29 -8.90
C ALA A 155 1.87 12.56 -8.38
N ILE A 156 3.05 12.43 -7.73
CA ILE A 156 3.89 13.58 -7.36
C ILE A 156 4.45 14.26 -8.62
N LEU A 157 4.84 13.47 -9.61
CA LEU A 157 5.40 13.98 -10.87
C LEU A 157 4.31 14.48 -11.82
N GLN A 158 3.11 13.95 -11.76
CA GLN A 158 1.99 14.29 -12.62
C GLN A 158 0.68 14.11 -11.85
N HIS A 159 0.21 15.20 -11.21
CA HIS A 159 -0.98 15.17 -10.37
C HIS A 159 -2.24 14.71 -11.12
N ASP A 160 -2.28 14.92 -12.42
CA ASP A 160 -3.38 14.57 -13.32
C ASP A 160 -3.15 13.24 -14.09
N PHE A 161 -2.24 12.38 -13.61
CA PHE A 161 -1.93 11.08 -14.24
C PHE A 161 -3.18 10.30 -14.66
N PRO A 162 -4.24 10.12 -13.83
CA PRO A 162 -5.43 9.40 -14.24
C PRO A 162 -6.16 10.05 -15.41
N ASN A 163 -6.20 11.38 -15.48
CA ASN A 163 -6.85 12.10 -16.57
C ASN A 163 -6.06 11.98 -17.88
N ARG A 164 -4.73 12.07 -17.80
CA ARG A 164 -3.85 11.85 -18.96
C ARG A 164 -3.97 10.45 -19.50
N TYR A 165 -3.96 9.46 -18.60
CA TYR A 165 -4.14 8.06 -18.96
C TYR A 165 -5.50 7.81 -19.64
N ALA A 166 -6.59 8.39 -19.13
CA ALA A 166 -7.90 8.26 -19.73
C ALA A 166 -8.02 8.93 -21.10
N ALA A 167 -7.25 10.02 -21.32
CA ALA A 167 -7.23 10.73 -22.61
C ALA A 167 -6.32 10.04 -23.63
N ASP A 168 -5.19 9.50 -23.22
CA ASP A 168 -4.19 8.82 -24.07
C ASP A 168 -3.47 7.73 -23.25
N VAL A 169 -3.85 6.48 -23.49
CA VAL A 169 -3.19 5.32 -22.86
C VAL A 169 -1.70 5.17 -23.24
N GLY A 170 -1.25 5.86 -24.26
CA GLY A 170 0.13 5.88 -24.73
C GLY A 170 0.96 7.05 -24.20
N PHE A 171 0.39 7.93 -23.33
CA PHE A 171 1.13 9.09 -22.85
C PHE A 171 2.43 8.68 -22.14
N LYS A 172 3.46 9.50 -22.30
CA LYS A 172 4.76 9.26 -21.67
C LYS A 172 4.88 10.14 -20.43
N PRO A 173 5.00 9.54 -19.24
CA PRO A 173 5.29 10.29 -18.02
C PRO A 173 6.61 11.05 -18.14
N VAL A 174 6.72 12.14 -17.37
CA VAL A 174 7.96 12.90 -17.29
C VAL A 174 9.11 12.03 -16.76
N ALA A 175 10.29 12.19 -17.33
CA ALA A 175 11.48 11.49 -16.88
C ALA A 175 12.11 12.21 -15.68
N LEU A 176 12.71 11.47 -14.77
CA LEU A 176 13.54 12.00 -13.69
C LEU A 176 14.99 12.21 -14.15
N PRO A 177 15.73 13.18 -13.57
CA PRO A 177 15.23 14.16 -12.57
C PRO A 177 14.38 15.26 -13.21
N VAL A 178 13.61 15.98 -12.37
CA VAL A 178 12.81 17.13 -12.76
C VAL A 178 13.28 18.41 -12.07
N THR A 179 12.96 19.58 -12.63
CA THR A 179 13.28 20.86 -11.98
C THR A 179 12.35 21.17 -10.81
N ARG A 180 12.78 22.06 -9.92
CA ARG A 180 11.95 22.58 -8.83
C ARG A 180 10.71 23.33 -9.35
N ASP A 181 10.88 24.10 -10.43
CA ASP A 181 9.80 24.86 -11.08
C ASP A 181 8.75 23.90 -11.65
N TYR A 182 9.17 22.80 -12.27
CA TYR A 182 8.25 21.74 -12.74
C TYR A 182 7.36 21.23 -11.60
N LEU A 183 7.97 20.91 -10.45
CA LEU A 183 7.20 20.42 -9.31
C LEU A 183 6.26 21.49 -8.69
N ALA A 184 6.65 22.76 -8.76
CA ALA A 184 5.78 23.86 -8.35
C ALA A 184 4.57 24.01 -9.29
N ASP A 185 4.77 23.86 -10.61
CA ASP A 185 3.70 23.85 -11.62
C ASP A 185 2.76 22.64 -11.44
N GLU A 186 3.28 21.49 -10.97
CA GLU A 186 2.47 20.33 -10.57
C GLU A 186 1.72 20.53 -9.22
N GLY A 187 1.85 21.71 -8.61
CA GLY A 187 1.11 22.12 -7.41
C GLY A 187 1.77 21.74 -6.08
N LEU A 188 3.03 21.34 -6.07
CA LEU A 188 3.74 21.01 -4.84
C LEU A 188 4.14 22.28 -4.07
N SER A 189 3.97 22.25 -2.74
CA SER A 189 4.50 23.32 -1.88
C SER A 189 6.03 23.33 -1.85
N VAL A 190 6.62 24.49 -1.60
CA VAL A 190 8.10 24.63 -1.47
C VAL A 190 8.68 23.64 -0.47
N LYS A 191 8.03 23.43 0.69
CA LYS A 191 8.48 22.47 1.71
C LYS A 191 8.48 21.03 1.20
N PHE A 192 7.50 20.67 0.36
CA PHE A 192 7.44 19.33 -0.19
C PHE A 192 8.45 19.15 -1.32
N ILE A 193 8.70 20.20 -2.13
CA ILE A 193 9.78 20.21 -3.13
C ILE A 193 11.14 20.04 -2.45
N ASP A 194 11.40 20.76 -1.34
CA ASP A 194 12.62 20.59 -0.54
C ASP A 194 12.80 19.15 -0.03
N TYR A 195 11.70 18.53 0.42
CA TYR A 195 11.70 17.13 0.81
C TYR A 195 12.01 16.20 -0.38
N MET A 196 11.40 16.43 -1.56
CA MET A 196 11.67 15.63 -2.75
C MET A 196 13.12 15.79 -3.23
N ALA A 197 13.73 16.95 -3.05
CA ALA A 197 15.13 17.19 -3.37
C ALA A 197 16.11 16.37 -2.48
N THR A 198 15.65 15.85 -1.34
CA THR A 198 16.47 14.90 -0.54
C THR A 198 16.50 13.49 -1.13
N TRP A 199 15.70 13.21 -2.15
CA TRP A 199 15.64 11.91 -2.81
C TRP A 199 16.63 11.89 -3.98
N PRO A 200 17.66 11.03 -3.96
CA PRO A 200 18.67 11.02 -5.01
C PRO A 200 18.05 10.85 -6.41
N GLY A 201 18.37 11.77 -7.32
CA GLY A 201 17.92 11.72 -8.72
C GLY A 201 16.43 12.05 -8.93
N PHE A 202 15.75 12.65 -7.94
CA PHE A 202 14.35 13.07 -8.12
C PHE A 202 14.24 14.51 -8.60
N VAL A 203 15.00 15.42 -8.01
CA VAL A 203 15.06 16.83 -8.39
C VAL A 203 16.46 17.14 -8.93
N GLU A 204 16.53 17.97 -9.97
CA GLU A 204 17.81 18.48 -10.49
C GLU A 204 18.53 19.33 -9.43
N ASP A 205 19.87 19.20 -9.38
CA ASP A 205 20.75 19.96 -8.48
C ASP A 205 20.80 21.46 -8.85
#